data_cd36ff3495103a4aea55737f29baf5a3
#
_entry.id   cd36ff3495103a4aea55737f29baf5a3
#
_cell.length_a   1.000
_cell.length_b   1.000
_cell.length_c   1.000
_cell.angle_alpha   90.00
_cell.angle_beta   90.00
_cell.angle_gamma   90.00
#
_symmetry.space_group_name_H-M   'P 1'
#
loop_
_entity.id
_entity.type
_entity.pdbx_description
1 polymer ?
#
loop_
_entity_poly.entity_id
_entity_poly.type
_entity_poly.pdbx_seq_one_letter_code
_entity_poly.pdbx_strand_id
1 'polypeptide(L)'
;MEEIIEKIIDEEDLRKPEVLHLLGGIIEEMHLGKIRLAEKQGDLWKVNKWVIDSINYYFLAKKIIGNSAFGFDKENMQFKIDWLKMRGVRALEGSLVRSGAYIAPGVVLMPSFVNIGAYVDEGSMIDTWATIGSGAQIGKRCHISGGVGIGGILEPIQEKPVI
;
A
#
# COMPACT_ATOMS: atom_id res chain seq x y z
N MET A 1 -11.40 -5.82 -13.65
CA MET A 1 -10.48 -4.73 -13.29
C MET A 1 -9.19 -4.84 -14.09
N GLU A 2 -8.48 -5.94 -14.02
CA GLU A 2 -7.23 -6.19 -14.73
C GLU A 2 -7.33 -5.83 -16.22
N GLU A 3 -8.29 -6.39 -16.97
CA GLU A 3 -8.49 -6.12 -18.40
C GLU A 3 -8.72 -4.63 -18.74
N ILE A 4 -9.25 -3.84 -17.81
CA ILE A 4 -9.46 -2.40 -18.02
C ILE A 4 -8.16 -1.66 -17.82
N ILE A 5 -7.39 -2.03 -16.78
CA ILE A 5 -6.08 -1.43 -16.51
C ILE A 5 -5.12 -1.68 -17.66
N GLU A 6 -5.10 -2.90 -18.19
CA GLU A 6 -4.26 -3.28 -19.35
C GLU A 6 -4.59 -2.52 -20.65
N LYS A 7 -5.80 -1.95 -20.75
CA LYS A 7 -6.23 -1.16 -21.91
C LYS A 7 -5.98 0.33 -21.79
N ILE A 8 -5.47 0.80 -20.66
CA ILE A 8 -5.07 2.21 -20.51
C ILE A 8 -3.77 2.41 -21.32
N ILE A 9 -3.85 3.25 -22.35
CA ILE A 9 -2.76 3.45 -23.32
C ILE A 9 -2.04 4.77 -23.09
N ASP A 10 -2.76 5.82 -22.66
CA ASP A 10 -2.23 7.15 -22.53
C ASP A 10 -2.78 7.94 -21.33
N GLU A 11 -2.22 9.14 -21.10
CA GLU A 11 -2.64 10.01 -20.00
C GLU A 11 -4.06 10.57 -20.16
N GLU A 12 -4.60 10.62 -21.38
CA GLU A 12 -5.97 11.10 -21.60
C GLU A 12 -6.98 10.10 -21.03
N ASP A 13 -6.69 8.81 -21.15
CA ASP A 13 -7.49 7.75 -20.51
C ASP A 13 -7.56 7.92 -18.98
N LEU A 14 -6.46 8.34 -18.35
CA LEU A 14 -6.39 8.55 -16.89
C LEU A 14 -7.27 9.70 -16.39
N ARG A 15 -7.74 10.59 -17.27
CA ARG A 15 -8.62 11.72 -16.91
C ARG A 15 -10.10 11.38 -16.96
N LYS A 16 -10.47 10.21 -17.50
CA LYS A 16 -11.85 9.76 -17.59
C LYS A 16 -12.40 9.46 -16.19
N PRO A 17 -13.61 9.99 -15.84
CA PRO A 17 -14.18 9.79 -14.50
C PRO A 17 -14.31 8.33 -14.08
N GLU A 18 -14.68 7.45 -15.01
CA GLU A 18 -14.80 6.01 -14.78
C GLU A 18 -13.45 5.36 -14.45
N VAL A 19 -12.36 5.78 -15.10
CA VAL A 19 -11.00 5.29 -14.81
C VAL A 19 -10.54 5.78 -13.45
N LEU A 20 -10.75 7.06 -13.12
CA LEU A 20 -10.44 7.62 -11.79
C LEU A 20 -11.19 6.91 -10.67
N HIS A 21 -12.46 6.60 -10.90
CA HIS A 21 -13.28 5.85 -9.95
C HIS A 21 -12.76 4.42 -9.75
N LEU A 22 -12.42 3.73 -10.85
CA LEU A 22 -11.85 2.39 -10.83
C LEU A 22 -10.52 2.36 -10.05
N LEU A 23 -9.59 3.27 -10.35
CA LEU A 23 -8.30 3.36 -9.67
C LEU A 23 -8.47 3.60 -8.17
N GLY A 24 -9.39 4.51 -7.78
CA GLY A 24 -9.73 4.75 -6.37
C GLY A 24 -10.29 3.50 -5.68
N GLY A 25 -11.16 2.75 -6.36
CA GLY A 25 -11.71 1.48 -5.87
C GLY A 25 -10.64 0.42 -5.68
N ILE A 26 -9.66 0.32 -6.58
CA ILE A 26 -8.53 -0.63 -6.45
C ILE A 26 -7.71 -0.30 -5.20
N ILE A 27 -7.38 0.98 -4.96
CA ILE A 27 -6.66 1.41 -3.76
C ILE A 27 -7.43 1.04 -2.47
N GLU A 28 -8.75 1.20 -2.48
CA GLU A 28 -9.59 0.81 -1.34
C GLU A 28 -9.62 -0.70 -1.12
N GLU A 29 -9.76 -1.50 -2.18
CA GLU A 29 -9.73 -2.96 -2.09
C GLU A 29 -8.36 -3.50 -1.61
N MET A 30 -7.26 -2.82 -1.98
CA MET A 30 -5.93 -3.10 -1.44
C MET A 30 -5.88 -2.79 0.06
N HIS A 31 -6.43 -1.64 0.47
CA HIS A 31 -6.53 -1.23 1.88
C HIS A 31 -7.34 -2.24 2.72
N LEU A 32 -8.33 -2.87 2.12
CA LEU A 32 -9.12 -3.94 2.74
C LEU A 32 -8.44 -5.31 2.71
N GLY A 33 -7.31 -5.45 2.03
CA GLY A 33 -6.56 -6.70 1.89
C GLY A 33 -7.16 -7.68 0.89
N LYS A 34 -8.12 -7.25 0.08
CA LYS A 34 -8.78 -8.09 -0.95
C LYS A 34 -7.98 -8.17 -2.25
N ILE A 35 -7.17 -7.16 -2.52
CA ILE A 35 -6.24 -7.11 -3.65
C ILE A 35 -4.81 -6.97 -3.11
N ARG A 36 -3.88 -7.75 -3.66
CA ARG A 36 -2.46 -7.74 -3.26
C ARG A 36 -1.57 -7.55 -4.48
N LEU A 37 -0.43 -6.89 -4.29
CA LEU A 37 0.60 -6.76 -5.33
C LEU A 37 1.28 -8.09 -5.65
N ALA A 38 1.40 -8.95 -4.65
CA ALA A 38 1.84 -10.31 -4.86
C ALA A 38 1.09 -11.25 -3.90
N GLU A 39 0.78 -12.45 -4.40
CA GLU A 39 0.06 -13.47 -3.64
C GLU A 39 0.65 -14.85 -3.88
N LYS A 40 0.57 -15.70 -2.88
CA LYS A 40 1.09 -17.06 -2.95
C LYS A 40 0.08 -17.96 -3.69
N GLN A 41 0.54 -18.62 -4.73
CA GLN A 41 -0.22 -19.64 -5.49
C GLN A 41 0.53 -20.96 -5.40
N GLY A 42 0.09 -21.84 -4.51
CA GLY A 42 0.86 -23.03 -4.14
C GLY A 42 2.20 -22.63 -3.49
N ASP A 43 3.32 -23.10 -4.06
CA ASP A 43 4.66 -22.76 -3.58
C ASP A 43 5.29 -21.55 -4.28
N LEU A 44 4.62 -20.98 -5.25
CA LEU A 44 5.12 -19.85 -6.03
C LEU A 44 4.41 -18.54 -5.63
N TRP A 45 5.14 -17.43 -5.78
CA TRP A 45 4.59 -16.11 -5.67
C TRP A 45 4.26 -15.56 -7.05
N LYS A 46 2.99 -15.14 -7.24
CA LYS A 46 2.54 -14.41 -8.43
C LYS A 46 2.53 -12.93 -8.14
N VAL A 47 3.20 -12.16 -8.97
CA VAL A 47 3.14 -10.69 -8.96
C VAL A 47 1.98 -10.23 -9.85
N ASN A 48 1.10 -9.43 -9.29
CA ASN A 48 -0.05 -8.84 -9.99
C ASN A 48 0.38 -7.48 -10.59
N LYS A 49 0.99 -7.53 -11.77
CA LYS A 49 1.52 -6.33 -12.44
C LYS A 49 0.45 -5.25 -12.61
N TRP A 50 -0.78 -5.63 -12.96
CA TRP A 50 -1.88 -4.69 -13.13
C TRP A 50 -2.17 -3.86 -11.86
N VAL A 51 -1.89 -4.41 -10.66
CA VAL A 51 -2.04 -3.67 -9.39
C VAL A 51 -0.93 -2.62 -9.25
N ILE A 52 0.30 -2.95 -9.64
CA ILE A 52 1.42 -2.01 -9.66
C ILE A 52 1.11 -0.88 -10.64
N ASP A 53 0.66 -1.22 -11.84
CA ASP A 53 0.27 -0.25 -12.87
C ASP A 53 -0.87 0.66 -12.37
N SER A 54 -1.87 0.09 -11.67
CA SER A 54 -2.97 0.86 -11.07
C SER A 54 -2.49 1.93 -10.08
N ILE A 55 -1.50 1.60 -9.22
CA ILE A 55 -0.94 2.59 -8.29
C ILE A 55 -0.21 3.68 -9.05
N ASN A 56 0.59 3.32 -10.06
CA ASN A 56 1.30 4.28 -10.89
C ASN A 56 0.34 5.22 -11.63
N TYR A 57 -0.70 4.66 -12.24
CA TYR A 57 -1.75 5.44 -12.90
C TYR A 57 -2.49 6.35 -11.91
N TYR A 58 -2.77 5.87 -10.70
CA TYR A 58 -3.36 6.70 -9.66
C TYR A 58 -2.45 7.90 -9.33
N PHE A 59 -1.15 7.70 -9.17
CA PHE A 59 -0.21 8.78 -8.90
C PHE A 59 -0.10 9.78 -10.06
N LEU A 60 -0.14 9.31 -11.31
CA LEU A 60 -0.16 10.19 -12.49
C LEU A 60 -1.46 11.00 -12.57
N ALA A 61 -2.60 10.36 -12.32
CA ALA A 61 -3.92 10.97 -12.46
C ALA A 61 -4.27 11.98 -11.35
N LYS A 62 -3.78 11.77 -10.12
CA LYS A 62 -4.15 12.57 -8.95
C LYS A 62 -3.24 13.78 -8.75
N LYS A 63 -3.85 14.88 -8.31
CA LYS A 63 -3.15 16.11 -7.95
C LYS A 63 -2.43 15.96 -6.61
N ILE A 64 -1.39 16.76 -6.42
CA ILE A 64 -0.77 16.95 -5.12
C ILE A 64 -1.66 17.90 -4.32
N ILE A 65 -2.04 17.49 -3.12
CA ILE A 65 -2.79 18.29 -2.16
C ILE A 65 -2.10 18.23 -0.79
N GLY A 66 -2.52 19.07 0.13
CA GLY A 66 -2.00 19.06 1.50
C GLY A 66 -1.88 20.44 2.10
N ASN A 67 -1.23 20.51 3.25
CA ASN A 67 -0.91 21.74 3.96
C ASN A 67 0.38 21.57 4.76
N SER A 68 0.88 22.67 5.33
CA SER A 68 2.14 22.70 6.08
C SER A 68 2.15 21.84 7.33
N ALA A 69 1.01 21.48 7.90
CA ALA A 69 0.92 20.65 9.10
C ALA A 69 1.08 19.15 8.82
N PHE A 70 0.61 18.69 7.65
CA PHE A 70 0.56 17.25 7.30
C PHE A 70 1.40 16.90 6.07
N GLY A 71 2.09 17.88 5.48
CA GLY A 71 2.84 17.70 4.25
C GLY A 71 1.95 17.71 3.00
N PHE A 72 2.55 17.34 1.87
CA PHE A 72 1.91 17.34 0.56
C PHE A 72 2.07 15.96 -0.07
N ASP A 73 0.96 15.36 -0.50
CA ASP A 73 0.94 14.05 -1.18
C ASP A 73 -0.21 14.02 -2.19
N LYS A 74 -0.28 12.96 -2.97
CA LYS A 74 -1.38 12.73 -3.90
C LYS A 74 -2.72 12.68 -3.15
N GLU A 75 -3.76 13.20 -3.78
CA GLU A 75 -5.12 13.17 -3.24
C GLU A 75 -5.51 11.78 -2.73
N ASN A 76 -6.13 11.70 -1.55
CA ASN A 76 -6.54 10.47 -0.85
C ASN A 76 -5.42 9.51 -0.42
N MET A 77 -4.15 9.94 -0.45
CA MET A 77 -3.02 9.17 0.09
C MET A 77 -2.76 9.43 1.58
N GLN A 78 -3.67 10.10 2.26
CA GLN A 78 -3.54 10.48 3.66
C GLN A 78 -3.44 9.26 4.58
N PHE A 79 -2.69 9.41 5.67
CA PHE A 79 -2.57 8.39 6.71
C PHE A 79 -3.91 8.23 7.44
N LYS A 80 -4.48 7.03 7.38
CA LYS A 80 -5.75 6.70 8.04
C LYS A 80 -5.47 5.72 9.17
N ILE A 81 -5.32 6.21 10.39
CA ILE A 81 -5.02 5.37 11.56
C ILE A 81 -6.29 4.86 12.25
N ASP A 82 -7.39 5.59 12.18
CA ASP A 82 -8.61 5.29 12.95
C ASP A 82 -9.18 3.90 12.69
N TRP A 83 -9.11 3.41 11.44
CA TRP A 83 -9.58 2.08 11.08
C TRP A 83 -8.74 0.94 11.68
N LEU A 84 -7.47 1.17 12.04
CA LEU A 84 -6.60 0.16 12.65
C LEU A 84 -7.16 -0.31 13.99
N LYS A 85 -7.76 0.57 14.77
CA LYS A 85 -8.42 0.24 16.04
C LYS A 85 -9.55 -0.75 15.82
N MET A 86 -10.35 -0.58 14.78
CA MET A 86 -11.47 -1.47 14.45
C MET A 86 -11.03 -2.89 14.09
N ARG A 87 -9.78 -3.06 13.67
CA ARG A 87 -9.16 -4.36 13.36
C ARG A 87 -8.39 -4.98 14.52
N GLY A 88 -8.35 -4.35 15.70
CA GLY A 88 -7.55 -4.83 16.82
C GLY A 88 -6.05 -4.69 16.61
N VAL A 89 -5.63 -3.74 15.80
CA VAL A 89 -4.22 -3.38 15.60
C VAL A 89 -3.80 -2.44 16.72
N ARG A 90 -2.64 -2.70 17.31
CA ARG A 90 -2.01 -1.80 18.28
C ARG A 90 -1.01 -0.91 17.57
N ALA A 91 -1.38 0.32 17.28
CA ALA A 91 -0.51 1.30 16.65
C ALA A 91 -0.15 2.40 17.66
N LEU A 92 1.15 2.64 17.88
CA LEU A 92 1.65 3.70 18.73
C LEU A 92 1.66 5.03 17.98
N GLU A 93 1.66 6.12 18.73
CA GLU A 93 1.85 7.47 18.18
C GLU A 93 3.11 7.53 17.32
N GLY A 94 3.04 8.18 16.16
CA GLY A 94 4.13 8.22 15.18
C GLY A 94 4.16 7.05 14.20
N SER A 95 3.25 6.08 14.31
CA SER A 95 3.05 5.06 13.28
C SER A 95 2.33 5.67 12.08
N LEU A 96 2.88 5.50 10.88
CA LEU A 96 2.34 6.04 9.64
C LEU A 96 2.00 4.91 8.67
N VAL A 97 0.73 4.80 8.29
CA VAL A 97 0.24 3.81 7.31
C VAL A 97 -0.44 4.53 6.16
N ARG A 98 0.14 4.46 4.96
CA ARG A 98 -0.44 5.09 3.77
C ARG A 98 -1.70 4.35 3.31
N SER A 99 -2.63 5.09 2.71
CA SER A 99 -3.79 4.49 2.02
C SER A 99 -3.33 3.43 1.01
N GLY A 100 -4.10 2.33 0.89
CA GLY A 100 -3.73 1.20 0.04
C GLY A 100 -2.73 0.22 0.66
N ALA A 101 -2.24 0.47 1.88
CA ALA A 101 -1.54 -0.54 2.66
C ALA A 101 -2.54 -1.36 3.50
N TYR A 102 -2.32 -2.65 3.62
CA TYR A 102 -3.13 -3.53 4.47
C TYR A 102 -2.38 -3.91 5.74
N ILE A 103 -3.05 -3.77 6.88
CA ILE A 103 -2.57 -4.21 8.18
C ILE A 103 -3.59 -5.20 8.76
N ALA A 104 -3.17 -6.44 8.97
CA ALA A 104 -4.03 -7.50 9.48
C ALA A 104 -4.32 -7.37 10.99
N PRO A 105 -5.37 -8.04 11.49
CA PRO A 105 -5.67 -8.10 12.92
C PRO A 105 -4.47 -8.59 13.77
N GLY A 106 -4.35 -8.06 14.99
CA GLY A 106 -3.32 -8.44 15.94
C GLY A 106 -1.90 -7.98 15.61
N VAL A 107 -1.73 -7.16 14.57
CA VAL A 107 -0.45 -6.53 14.26
C VAL A 107 -0.12 -5.45 15.29
N VAL A 108 1.16 -5.31 15.59
CA VAL A 108 1.71 -4.23 16.42
C VAL A 108 2.57 -3.33 15.55
N LEU A 109 2.25 -2.02 15.56
CA LEU A 109 3.05 -0.99 14.92
C LEU A 109 3.66 -0.10 16.00
N MET A 110 4.96 -0.15 16.16
CA MET A 110 5.72 0.90 16.84
C MET A 110 5.83 2.10 15.89
N PRO A 111 6.34 3.27 16.32
CA PRO A 111 6.57 4.39 15.41
C PRO A 111 7.36 3.94 14.18
N SER A 112 6.68 3.77 13.07
CA SER A 112 7.18 3.10 11.87
C SER A 112 6.42 3.61 10.64
N PHE A 113 6.89 3.28 9.45
CA PHE A 113 6.26 3.70 8.19
C PHE A 113 5.88 2.47 7.35
N VAL A 114 4.62 2.39 6.95
CA VAL A 114 4.11 1.37 6.03
C VAL A 114 3.57 2.04 4.77
N ASN A 115 4.20 1.76 3.64
CA ASN A 115 3.89 2.41 2.37
C ASN A 115 2.74 1.71 1.63
N ILE A 116 2.17 2.42 0.64
CA ILE A 116 1.09 1.94 -0.23
C ILE A 116 1.41 0.56 -0.83
N GLY A 117 0.41 -0.30 -0.93
CA GLY A 117 0.56 -1.63 -1.51
C GLY A 117 1.23 -2.65 -0.61
N ALA A 118 1.82 -2.22 0.50
CA ALA A 118 2.37 -3.15 1.49
C ALA A 118 1.25 -3.96 2.15
N TYR A 119 1.56 -5.22 2.44
CA TYR A 119 0.67 -6.14 3.13
C TYR A 119 1.38 -6.67 4.37
N VAL A 120 0.84 -6.41 5.56
CA VAL A 120 1.38 -6.89 6.84
C VAL A 120 0.38 -7.87 7.45
N ASP A 121 0.77 -9.14 7.50
CA ASP A 121 -0.12 -10.22 7.93
C ASP A 121 -0.18 -10.39 9.46
N GLU A 122 -1.14 -11.20 9.92
CA GLU A 122 -1.56 -11.38 11.31
C GLU A 122 -0.42 -11.60 12.29
N GLY A 123 -0.53 -10.97 13.46
CA GLY A 123 0.36 -11.16 14.60
C GLY A 123 1.79 -10.71 14.37
N SER A 124 2.04 -9.96 13.30
CA SER A 124 3.37 -9.40 13.01
C SER A 124 3.61 -8.12 13.81
N MET A 125 4.88 -7.82 14.04
CA MET A 125 5.33 -6.59 14.68
C MET A 125 6.26 -5.82 13.76
N ILE A 126 5.93 -4.55 13.54
CA ILE A 126 6.79 -3.59 12.84
C ILE A 126 7.37 -2.68 13.91
N ASP A 127 8.64 -2.84 14.18
CA ASP A 127 9.31 -2.22 15.31
C ASP A 127 9.76 -0.78 15.00
N THR A 128 10.30 -0.12 16.00
CA THR A 128 10.59 1.32 16.01
C THR A 128 11.51 1.74 14.86
N TRP A 129 11.07 2.73 14.10
CA TRP A 129 11.74 3.29 12.93
C TRP A 129 11.96 2.30 11.78
N ALA A 130 11.32 1.14 11.80
CA ALA A 130 11.29 0.26 10.64
C ALA A 130 10.42 0.86 9.53
N THR A 131 10.78 0.57 8.28
CA THR A 131 10.02 0.97 7.10
C THR A 131 9.63 -0.25 6.29
N ILE A 132 8.35 -0.33 5.92
CA ILE A 132 7.83 -1.32 4.99
C ILE A 132 7.59 -0.61 3.67
N GLY A 133 8.43 -0.89 2.69
CA GLY A 133 8.41 -0.25 1.38
C GLY A 133 7.16 -0.58 0.59
N SER A 134 6.90 0.23 -0.43
CA SER A 134 5.72 0.07 -1.29
C SER A 134 5.65 -1.34 -1.89
N GLY A 135 4.48 -1.98 -1.75
CA GLY A 135 4.24 -3.31 -2.29
C GLY A 135 4.85 -4.48 -1.52
N ALA A 136 5.65 -4.24 -0.49
CA ALA A 136 6.28 -5.32 0.29
C ALA A 136 5.23 -6.22 0.97
N GLN A 137 5.52 -7.52 1.05
CA GLN A 137 4.61 -8.53 1.58
C GLN A 137 5.22 -9.18 2.82
N ILE A 138 4.71 -8.81 4.00
CA ILE A 138 5.15 -9.35 5.29
C ILE A 138 4.21 -10.48 5.70
N GLY A 139 4.75 -11.64 5.96
CA GLY A 139 4.01 -12.84 6.37
C GLY A 139 3.47 -12.74 7.80
N LYS A 140 2.84 -13.83 8.24
CA LYS A 140 2.28 -13.93 9.61
C LYS A 140 3.38 -14.06 10.65
N ARG A 141 3.16 -13.48 11.82
CA ARG A 141 4.01 -13.58 13.00
C ARG A 141 5.48 -13.25 12.75
N CYS A 142 5.71 -12.31 11.85
CA CYS A 142 7.04 -11.75 11.59
C CYS A 142 7.36 -10.63 12.59
N HIS A 143 8.63 -10.52 12.96
CA HIS A 143 9.15 -9.36 13.66
C HIS A 143 10.12 -8.63 12.75
N ILE A 144 9.72 -7.44 12.29
CA ILE A 144 10.60 -6.52 11.57
C ILE A 144 11.25 -5.64 12.61
N SER A 145 12.52 -5.91 12.91
CA SER A 145 13.27 -5.28 13.98
C SER A 145 13.47 -3.78 13.76
N GLY A 146 13.75 -3.06 14.82
CA GLY A 146 13.91 -1.60 14.78
C GLY A 146 14.96 -1.14 13.78
N GLY A 147 14.64 -0.10 13.02
CA GLY A 147 15.50 0.48 12.00
C GLY A 147 15.64 -0.34 10.71
N VAL A 148 14.98 -1.49 10.58
CA VAL A 148 15.02 -2.29 9.35
C VAL A 148 14.26 -1.58 8.23
N GLY A 149 14.87 -1.51 7.04
CA GLY A 149 14.25 -1.03 5.81
C GLY A 149 13.93 -2.20 4.88
N ILE A 150 12.64 -2.49 4.70
CA ILE A 150 12.17 -3.39 3.63
C ILE A 150 11.97 -2.55 2.37
N GLY A 151 12.63 -2.97 1.26
CA GLY A 151 12.62 -2.22 0.00
C GLY A 151 11.23 -2.12 -0.63
N GLY A 152 10.99 -1.03 -1.35
CA GLY A 152 9.77 -0.79 -2.11
C GLY A 152 9.99 -0.93 -3.62
N ILE A 153 8.90 -0.88 -4.38
CA ILE A 153 8.89 -1.07 -5.84
C ILE A 153 8.37 0.13 -6.63
N LEU A 154 8.02 1.21 -5.96
CA LEU A 154 7.55 2.45 -6.60
C LEU A 154 8.57 3.56 -6.40
N GLU A 155 8.74 4.41 -7.43
CA GLU A 155 9.57 5.61 -7.41
C GLU A 155 11.03 5.38 -6.96
N PRO A 156 11.86 4.64 -7.74
CA PRO A 156 11.60 4.15 -9.11
C PRO A 156 10.82 2.84 -9.17
N ILE A 157 10.11 2.63 -10.28
CA ILE A 157 9.31 1.42 -10.51
C ILE A 157 10.23 0.22 -10.64
N GLN A 158 9.90 -0.85 -9.94
CA GLN A 158 10.59 -2.13 -9.97
C GLN A 158 9.61 -3.27 -10.30
N GLU A 159 10.14 -4.37 -10.81
CA GLU A 159 9.30 -5.46 -11.31
C GLU A 159 8.73 -6.35 -10.20
N LYS A 160 9.43 -6.50 -9.07
CA LYS A 160 9.07 -7.48 -8.04
C LYS A 160 9.12 -6.88 -6.64
N PRO A 161 8.07 -7.06 -5.84
CA PRO A 161 8.08 -6.66 -4.43
C PRO A 161 9.00 -7.56 -3.60
N VAL A 162 9.42 -7.05 -2.44
CA VAL A 162 10.08 -7.85 -1.41
C VAL A 162 9.02 -8.70 -0.68
N ILE A 163 9.36 -9.95 -0.45
CA ILE A 163 8.48 -10.92 0.21
C ILE A 163 9.20 -11.53 1.40
#